data_e49af7de0b32ca841505e70221660428
#
_entry.id   e49af7de0b32ca841505e70221660428
#
_cell.length_a   1.000
_cell.length_b   1.000
_cell.length_c   1.000
_cell.angle_alpha   90.00
_cell.angle_beta   90.00
_cell.angle_gamma   90.00
#
_symmetry.space_group_name_H-M   'P 1'
#
loop_
_entity.id
_entity.type
_entity.pdbx_description
1 polymer ?
#
loop_
_entity_poly.entity_id
_entity_poly.type
_entity_poly.pdbx_seq_one_letter_code
_entity_poly.pdbx_strand_id
1 'polypeptide(L)'
;ISAYAKFVEANVVPVQQGNGVCISTPMLNRNNDCMRVYLGDDPAGGYVISDLGETINDLELSGFTMKGQRIDKLNSILSGFSVKEEKGELCITASGSDLPMKMNMLLQAMASVDDMFLLSQSSVRNLFTEDVGNWLLDNEIPYVPGPSFQGRSGLSFKFDYAIGKNKRRPMRLIKTVNNPGKQGIQNALFGWEDIKSARNDCEGVVFLNSTNTKDGVVSPESIEACKNYGLTPIIWGVDQDSYVPMLAA
;
A
#
# COMPACT_ATOMS: atom_id res chain seq x y z
N ILE A 1 -16.10 34.43 5.92
CA ILE A 1 -15.85 33.70 7.18
C ILE A 1 -17.18 33.35 7.86
N SER A 2 -18.07 34.33 8.10
CA SER A 2 -19.37 34.10 8.78
C SER A 2 -20.26 33.05 8.07
N ALA A 3 -20.30 33.02 6.74
CA ALA A 3 -21.07 32.03 5.99
C ALA A 3 -20.52 30.60 6.16
N TYR A 4 -19.19 30.44 6.16
CA TYR A 4 -18.55 29.16 6.38
C TYR A 4 -18.76 28.65 7.81
N ALA A 5 -18.61 29.53 8.82
CA ALA A 5 -18.88 29.15 10.20
C ALA A 5 -20.32 28.64 10.39
N LYS A 6 -21.30 29.33 9.82
CA LYS A 6 -22.71 28.90 9.84
C LYS A 6 -22.95 27.58 9.12
N PHE A 7 -22.26 27.35 7.99
CA PHE A 7 -22.31 26.08 7.29
C PHE A 7 -21.79 24.93 8.17
N VAL A 8 -20.64 25.11 8.82
CA VAL A 8 -20.09 24.09 9.72
C VAL A 8 -21.03 23.84 10.90
N GLU A 9 -21.51 24.89 11.55
CA GLU A 9 -22.44 24.80 12.67
C GLU A 9 -23.74 24.05 12.31
N ALA A 10 -24.29 24.30 11.12
CA ALA A 10 -25.51 23.65 10.65
C ALA A 10 -25.30 22.16 10.22
N ASN A 11 -24.06 21.74 9.94
CA ASN A 11 -23.75 20.42 9.43
C ASN A 11 -22.93 19.54 10.40
N VAL A 12 -22.64 20.03 11.59
CA VAL A 12 -22.12 19.21 12.69
C VAL A 12 -23.31 18.69 13.49
N VAL A 13 -23.60 17.39 13.34
CA VAL A 13 -24.81 16.78 13.88
C VAL A 13 -24.46 15.73 14.96
N PRO A 14 -24.65 16.04 16.25
CA PRO A 14 -24.46 15.09 17.33
C PRO A 14 -25.68 14.16 17.46
N VAL A 15 -25.43 12.86 17.64
CA VAL A 15 -26.44 11.83 17.91
C VAL A 15 -26.01 10.99 19.10
N GLN A 16 -26.86 10.86 20.10
CA GLN A 16 -26.58 9.99 21.25
C GLN A 16 -26.47 8.52 20.80
N GLN A 17 -25.38 7.86 21.16
CA GLN A 17 -25.13 6.46 20.81
C GLN A 17 -24.56 5.72 22.04
N GLY A 18 -25.40 4.93 22.69
CA GLY A 18 -25.02 4.27 23.95
C GLY A 18 -24.64 5.30 25.02
N ASN A 19 -23.44 5.12 25.61
CA ASN A 19 -22.89 6.03 26.62
C ASN A 19 -22.11 7.20 26.02
N GLY A 20 -21.97 7.30 24.70
CA GLY A 20 -21.22 8.32 24.00
C GLY A 20 -22.06 9.08 22.99
N VAL A 21 -21.41 9.96 22.26
CA VAL A 21 -22.04 10.78 21.22
C VAL A 21 -21.31 10.56 19.90
N CYS A 22 -22.05 10.14 18.87
CA CYS A 22 -21.59 10.15 17.48
C CYS A 22 -21.79 11.54 16.89
N ILE A 23 -20.75 12.13 16.33
CA ILE A 23 -20.79 13.46 15.74
C ILE A 23 -20.48 13.30 14.25
N SER A 24 -21.49 13.50 13.40
CA SER A 24 -21.29 13.61 11.96
C SER A 24 -20.80 15.02 11.62
N THR A 25 -19.82 15.11 10.73
CA THR A 25 -19.20 16.38 10.33
C THR A 25 -19.39 16.65 8.83
N PRO A 26 -19.26 17.90 8.37
CA PRO A 26 -19.29 18.20 6.93
C PRO A 26 -17.98 17.85 6.19
N MET A 27 -17.02 17.25 6.86
CA MET A 27 -15.81 16.73 6.20
C MET A 27 -16.11 15.40 5.52
N LEU A 28 -15.65 15.26 4.28
CA LEU A 28 -15.92 14.09 3.45
C LEU A 28 -14.68 13.19 3.35
N ASN A 29 -14.90 11.88 3.35
CA ASN A 29 -13.88 10.90 3.00
C ASN A 29 -13.77 10.74 1.46
N ARG A 30 -12.89 9.88 0.98
CA ARG A 30 -12.69 9.60 -0.47
C ARG A 30 -13.93 9.03 -1.17
N ASN A 31 -14.87 8.43 -0.43
CA ASN A 31 -16.12 7.89 -0.95
C ASN A 31 -17.24 8.95 -1.00
N ASN A 32 -16.94 10.20 -0.62
CA ASN A 32 -17.87 11.32 -0.53
C ASN A 32 -18.88 11.17 0.62
N ASP A 33 -18.54 10.36 1.65
CA ASP A 33 -19.33 10.20 2.86
C ASP A 33 -18.84 11.14 3.96
N CYS A 34 -19.77 11.62 4.81
CA CYS A 34 -19.44 12.46 5.94
C CYS A 34 -18.61 11.70 6.98
N MET A 35 -17.45 12.25 7.34
CA MET A 35 -16.63 11.70 8.42
C MET A 35 -17.34 11.84 9.75
N ARG A 36 -17.28 10.77 10.56
CA ARG A 36 -17.88 10.70 11.89
C ARG A 36 -16.81 10.52 12.95
N VAL A 37 -17.03 11.12 14.11
CA VAL A 37 -16.21 10.91 15.32
C VAL A 37 -17.12 10.55 16.48
N TYR A 38 -16.60 9.74 17.38
CA TYR A 38 -17.29 9.24 18.55
C TYR A 38 -16.62 9.81 19.80
N LEU A 39 -17.43 10.47 20.63
CA LEU A 39 -17.01 11.08 21.89
C LEU A 39 -17.51 10.22 23.03
N GLY A 40 -16.58 9.76 23.87
CA GLY A 40 -16.88 9.03 25.11
C GLY A 40 -16.09 9.59 26.28
N ASP A 41 -16.45 9.19 27.49
CA ASP A 41 -15.73 9.54 28.70
C ASP A 41 -14.40 8.76 28.79
N ASP A 42 -13.31 9.43 29.17
CA ASP A 42 -12.04 8.79 29.48
C ASP A 42 -12.05 8.35 30.97
N PRO A 43 -11.80 7.07 31.29
CA PRO A 43 -11.69 6.60 32.67
C PRO A 43 -10.61 7.34 33.48
N ALA A 44 -9.59 7.88 32.82
CA ALA A 44 -8.56 8.69 33.44
C ALA A 44 -8.96 10.16 33.69
N GLY A 45 -10.15 10.55 33.24
CA GLY A 45 -10.72 11.90 33.32
C GLY A 45 -10.60 12.65 31.99
N GLY A 46 -11.67 13.34 31.60
CA GLY A 46 -11.81 14.00 30.31
C GLY A 46 -12.56 13.14 29.28
N TYR A 47 -12.14 13.19 28.02
CA TYR A 47 -12.84 12.57 26.91
C TYR A 47 -11.88 11.77 26.03
N VAL A 48 -12.37 10.69 25.43
CA VAL A 48 -11.76 10.00 24.30
C VAL A 48 -12.57 10.33 23.05
N ILE A 49 -11.89 10.72 21.98
CA ILE A 49 -12.48 10.90 20.66
C ILE A 49 -11.89 9.82 19.77
N SER A 50 -12.74 9.02 19.09
CA SER A 50 -12.35 7.90 18.24
C SER A 50 -13.11 7.92 16.92
N ASP A 51 -12.56 7.32 15.87
CA ASP A 51 -13.26 6.99 14.63
C ASP A 51 -13.91 5.59 14.68
N LEU A 52 -13.80 4.85 15.79
CA LEU A 52 -14.20 3.45 15.97
C LEU A 52 -13.67 2.53 14.86
N GLY A 53 -12.52 2.85 14.29
CA GLY A 53 -11.85 2.06 13.26
C GLY A 53 -12.42 2.24 11.85
N GLU A 54 -13.35 3.15 11.62
CA GLU A 54 -13.97 3.37 10.31
C GLU A 54 -12.93 3.66 9.23
N THR A 55 -11.92 4.50 9.50
CA THR A 55 -10.93 4.93 8.51
C THR A 55 -10.04 3.77 8.04
N ILE A 56 -9.48 3.00 8.97
CA ILE A 56 -8.58 1.88 8.63
C ILE A 56 -9.37 0.74 7.99
N ASN A 57 -10.55 0.41 8.53
CA ASN A 57 -11.41 -0.63 7.98
C ASN A 57 -11.86 -0.32 6.55
N ASP A 58 -12.20 0.93 6.24
CA ASP A 58 -12.54 1.37 4.89
C ASP A 58 -11.39 1.20 3.90
N LEU A 59 -10.16 1.49 4.32
CA LEU A 59 -8.95 1.24 3.54
C LEU A 59 -8.78 -0.25 3.26
N GLU A 60 -8.93 -1.11 4.28
CA GLU A 60 -8.77 -2.56 4.17
C GLU A 60 -9.85 -3.18 3.28
N LEU A 61 -11.11 -2.77 3.41
CA LEU A 61 -12.21 -3.20 2.53
C LEU A 61 -11.97 -2.78 1.06
N SER A 62 -11.23 -1.71 0.85
CA SER A 62 -10.81 -1.25 -0.49
C SER A 62 -9.55 -1.97 -1.02
N GLY A 63 -9.07 -3.00 -0.30
CA GLY A 63 -7.87 -3.77 -0.67
C GLY A 63 -6.54 -3.14 -0.25
N PHE A 64 -6.57 -2.08 0.57
CA PHE A 64 -5.38 -1.45 1.11
C PHE A 64 -5.00 -2.09 2.46
N THR A 65 -4.21 -3.15 2.43
CA THR A 65 -3.78 -3.85 3.66
C THR A 65 -2.70 -3.06 4.39
N MET A 66 -2.88 -2.84 5.69
CA MET A 66 -1.96 -2.12 6.58
C MET A 66 -0.80 -3.02 7.01
N LYS A 67 0.32 -3.05 6.24
CA LYS A 67 1.53 -3.86 6.51
C LYS A 67 2.82 -3.15 6.11
N GLY A 68 3.93 -3.53 6.74
CA GLY A 68 5.27 -3.03 6.39
C GLY A 68 5.36 -1.51 6.42
N GLN A 69 5.96 -0.89 5.42
CA GLN A 69 6.17 0.56 5.32
C GLN A 69 4.88 1.40 5.42
N ARG A 70 3.71 0.79 5.18
CA ARG A 70 2.41 1.48 5.35
C ARG A 70 2.12 1.77 6.80
N ILE A 71 2.51 0.87 7.71
CA ILE A 71 2.40 1.09 9.16
C ILE A 71 3.31 2.25 9.59
N ASP A 72 4.55 2.30 9.08
CA ASP A 72 5.47 3.40 9.39
C ASP A 72 4.92 4.75 8.90
N LYS A 73 4.32 4.76 7.71
CA LYS A 73 3.67 5.95 7.16
C LYS A 73 2.43 6.36 7.95
N LEU A 74 1.58 5.39 8.35
CA LEU A 74 0.45 5.63 9.24
C LEU A 74 0.94 6.29 10.53
N ASN A 75 1.92 5.69 11.20
CA ASN A 75 2.49 6.20 12.44
C ASN A 75 3.08 7.61 12.27
N SER A 76 3.73 7.88 11.14
CA SER A 76 4.26 9.20 10.81
C SER A 76 3.16 10.25 10.65
N ILE A 77 2.05 9.91 10.00
CA ILE A 77 0.88 10.79 9.87
C ILE A 77 0.28 11.05 11.25
N LEU A 78 -0.03 9.99 12.00
CA LEU A 78 -0.71 10.09 13.29
C LEU A 78 0.09 10.89 14.31
N SER A 79 1.41 10.73 14.35
CA SER A 79 2.29 11.48 15.24
C SER A 79 2.23 13.00 14.98
N GLY A 80 2.06 13.41 13.71
CA GLY A 80 1.90 14.81 13.33
C GLY A 80 0.64 15.47 13.90
N PHE A 81 -0.39 14.67 14.20
CA PHE A 81 -1.65 15.13 14.78
C PHE A 81 -1.83 14.75 16.26
N SER A 82 -0.83 14.15 16.89
CA SER A 82 -0.95 13.60 18.26
C SER A 82 -2.09 12.58 18.40
N VAL A 83 -2.45 11.89 17.34
CA VAL A 83 -3.43 10.82 17.28
C VAL A 83 -2.70 9.48 17.47
N LYS A 84 -3.36 8.51 18.07
CA LYS A 84 -2.87 7.14 18.24
C LYS A 84 -3.72 6.17 17.45
N GLU A 85 -3.12 5.08 17.02
CA GLU A 85 -3.85 3.90 16.56
C GLU A 85 -3.86 2.87 17.70
N GLU A 86 -5.04 2.42 18.10
CA GLU A 86 -5.23 1.39 19.12
C GLU A 86 -6.26 0.36 18.61
N LYS A 87 -5.80 -0.85 18.30
CA LYS A 87 -6.65 -1.96 17.81
C LYS A 87 -7.47 -1.65 16.55
N GLY A 88 -6.88 -0.89 15.64
CA GLY A 88 -7.53 -0.48 14.40
C GLY A 88 -8.31 0.83 14.50
N GLU A 89 -8.41 1.44 15.67
CA GLU A 89 -9.10 2.72 15.89
C GLU A 89 -8.12 3.88 15.94
N LEU A 90 -8.47 4.99 15.30
CA LEU A 90 -7.77 6.26 15.43
C LEU A 90 -8.37 7.02 16.60
N CYS A 91 -7.58 7.28 17.65
CA CYS A 91 -8.09 7.90 18.85
C CYS A 91 -7.18 9.01 19.39
N ILE A 92 -7.78 9.95 20.11
CA ILE A 92 -7.10 11.06 20.83
C ILE A 92 -7.84 11.39 22.10
N THR A 93 -7.10 11.69 23.18
CA THR A 93 -7.70 12.14 24.44
C THR A 93 -7.79 13.66 24.48
N ALA A 94 -8.82 14.18 25.13
CA ALA A 94 -9.11 15.60 25.27
C ALA A 94 -9.60 15.96 26.64
N SER A 95 -9.32 17.20 27.07
CA SER A 95 -10.03 17.86 28.15
C SER A 95 -11.24 18.64 27.61
N GLY A 96 -12.14 19.08 28.47
CA GLY A 96 -13.28 19.91 28.04
C GLY A 96 -12.87 21.21 27.33
N SER A 97 -11.70 21.76 27.67
CA SER A 97 -11.19 23.04 27.14
C SER A 97 -10.56 22.90 25.74
N ASP A 98 -9.95 21.75 25.41
CA ASP A 98 -9.26 21.51 24.13
C ASP A 98 -10.01 20.54 23.19
N LEU A 99 -11.20 20.05 23.62
CA LEU A 99 -12.04 19.12 22.87
C LEU A 99 -12.26 19.54 21.41
N PRO A 100 -12.65 20.79 21.06
CA PRO A 100 -12.85 21.15 19.66
C PRO A 100 -11.56 21.08 18.82
N MET A 101 -10.44 21.47 19.41
CA MET A 101 -9.13 21.39 18.74
C MET A 101 -8.73 19.93 18.51
N LYS A 102 -8.89 19.08 19.52
CA LYS A 102 -8.56 17.64 19.44
C LYS A 102 -9.44 16.91 18.44
N MET A 103 -10.74 17.24 18.37
CA MET A 103 -11.64 16.71 17.35
C MET A 103 -11.18 17.11 15.94
N ASN A 104 -10.80 18.36 15.73
CA ASN A 104 -10.28 18.82 14.44
C ASN A 104 -8.95 18.13 14.09
N MET A 105 -8.06 17.88 15.05
CA MET A 105 -6.82 17.11 14.84
C MET A 105 -7.11 15.67 14.41
N LEU A 106 -8.07 15.00 15.04
CA LEU A 106 -8.48 13.65 14.65
C LEU A 106 -9.07 13.63 13.23
N LEU A 107 -9.95 14.56 12.89
CA LEU A 107 -10.54 14.66 11.55
C LEU A 107 -9.47 14.89 10.46
N GLN A 108 -8.48 15.73 10.73
CA GLN A 108 -7.35 15.93 9.82
C GLN A 108 -6.49 14.67 9.69
N ALA A 109 -6.26 13.94 10.78
CA ALA A 109 -5.57 12.66 10.76
C ALA A 109 -6.34 11.62 9.94
N MET A 110 -7.65 11.49 10.16
CA MET A 110 -8.53 10.60 9.39
C MET A 110 -8.46 10.91 7.89
N ALA A 111 -8.58 12.19 7.49
CA ALA A 111 -8.47 12.60 6.09
C ALA A 111 -7.09 12.27 5.50
N SER A 112 -6.01 12.51 6.25
CA SER A 112 -4.64 12.21 5.80
C SER A 112 -4.37 10.70 5.69
N VAL A 113 -4.98 9.90 6.55
CA VAL A 113 -4.92 8.42 6.49
C VAL A 113 -5.76 7.91 5.31
N ASP A 114 -6.93 8.47 5.09
CA ASP A 114 -7.80 8.14 3.94
C ASP A 114 -7.12 8.46 2.60
N ASP A 115 -6.37 9.56 2.52
CA ASP A 115 -5.55 9.95 1.37
C ASP A 115 -4.39 8.98 1.07
N MET A 116 -4.01 8.11 2.02
CA MET A 116 -3.06 7.03 1.74
C MET A 116 -3.55 6.12 0.60
N PHE A 117 -4.86 5.96 0.44
CA PHE A 117 -5.44 5.24 -0.69
C PHE A 117 -5.18 5.92 -2.04
N LEU A 118 -5.29 7.24 -2.12
CA LEU A 118 -5.03 8.01 -3.34
C LEU A 118 -3.54 7.95 -3.73
N LEU A 119 -2.66 8.00 -2.75
CA LEU A 119 -1.24 7.73 -2.96
C LEU A 119 -0.99 6.30 -3.45
N SER A 120 -1.89 5.36 -3.14
CA SER A 120 -1.82 3.98 -3.62
C SER A 120 -2.30 3.79 -5.05
N GLN A 121 -3.11 4.67 -5.63
CA GLN A 121 -3.53 4.53 -7.04
C GLN A 121 -2.38 4.81 -8.04
N SER A 122 -1.47 5.71 -7.76
CA SER A 122 -0.16 5.75 -8.43
C SER A 122 0.80 4.67 -7.88
N SER A 123 0.52 4.13 -6.72
CA SER A 123 1.30 3.20 -5.90
C SER A 123 0.76 1.76 -5.88
N VAL A 124 -0.40 1.43 -6.42
CA VAL A 124 -0.86 0.02 -6.49
C VAL A 124 0.17 -0.85 -7.23
N ARG A 125 0.90 -0.23 -8.15
CA ARG A 125 2.08 -0.83 -8.77
C ARG A 125 3.28 -0.90 -7.80
N ASN A 126 3.44 0.10 -6.93
CA ASN A 126 4.53 0.19 -5.97
C ASN A 126 4.29 -0.71 -4.75
N LEU A 127 3.04 -0.88 -4.31
CA LEU A 127 2.70 -1.68 -3.14
C LEU A 127 3.05 -3.16 -3.35
N PHE A 128 2.66 -3.73 -4.49
CA PHE A 128 3.06 -5.10 -4.81
C PHE A 128 4.58 -5.24 -4.94
N THR A 129 5.24 -4.23 -5.50
CA THR A 129 6.70 -4.19 -5.56
C THR A 129 7.31 -4.16 -4.15
N GLU A 130 6.78 -3.34 -3.24
CA GLU A 130 7.21 -3.29 -1.84
C GLU A 130 6.98 -4.61 -1.10
N ASP A 131 5.83 -5.26 -1.31
CA ASP A 131 5.53 -6.57 -0.74
C ASP A 131 6.57 -7.63 -1.17
N VAL A 132 6.95 -7.63 -2.45
CA VAL A 132 8.02 -8.50 -2.96
C VAL A 132 9.38 -8.14 -2.34
N GLY A 133 9.68 -6.85 -2.19
CA GLY A 133 10.92 -6.38 -1.54
C GLY A 133 11.02 -6.82 -0.08
N ASN A 134 9.93 -6.68 0.69
CA ASN A 134 9.87 -7.14 2.07
C ASN A 134 10.03 -8.66 2.16
N TRP A 135 9.36 -9.41 1.28
CA TRP A 135 9.52 -10.87 1.22
C TRP A 135 10.96 -11.30 0.90
N LEU A 136 11.66 -10.59 0.01
CA LEU A 136 13.07 -10.83 -0.26
C LEU A 136 13.93 -10.61 1.00
N LEU A 137 13.68 -9.55 1.76
CA LEU A 137 14.39 -9.27 3.02
C LEU A 137 14.09 -10.31 4.11
N ASP A 138 12.82 -10.67 4.27
CA ASP A 138 12.38 -11.69 5.25
C ASP A 138 13.03 -13.07 4.98
N ASN A 139 13.35 -13.35 3.72
CA ASN A 139 14.06 -14.55 3.30
C ASN A 139 15.60 -14.37 3.20
N GLU A 140 16.14 -13.29 3.76
CA GLU A 140 17.57 -12.97 3.77
C GLU A 140 18.20 -12.89 2.37
N ILE A 141 17.43 -12.48 1.34
CA ILE A 141 17.88 -12.33 -0.04
C ILE A 141 18.28 -10.88 -0.28
N PRO A 142 19.57 -10.52 -0.33
CA PRO A 142 20.03 -9.16 -0.53
C PRO A 142 19.75 -8.71 -1.97
N TYR A 143 19.24 -7.51 -2.13
CA TYR A 143 18.91 -6.93 -3.43
C TYR A 143 19.28 -5.44 -3.54
N VAL A 144 19.34 -4.94 -4.77
CA VAL A 144 19.46 -3.51 -5.09
C VAL A 144 18.12 -3.05 -5.66
N PRO A 145 17.47 -2.04 -5.07
CA PRO A 145 16.20 -1.53 -5.56
C PRO A 145 16.35 -0.63 -6.80
N GLY A 146 15.41 -0.73 -7.71
CA GLY A 146 15.22 0.19 -8.83
C GLY A 146 16.39 0.28 -9.84
N PRO A 147 17.12 -0.80 -10.16
CA PRO A 147 18.21 -0.74 -11.12
C PRO A 147 17.69 -0.41 -12.52
N SER A 148 18.44 0.38 -13.26
CA SER A 148 18.13 0.75 -14.65
C SER A 148 19.25 0.32 -15.58
N PHE A 149 18.89 -0.26 -16.72
CA PHE A 149 19.85 -0.72 -17.73
C PHE A 149 19.41 -0.22 -19.12
N GLN A 150 20.40 0.11 -19.93
CA GLN A 150 20.16 0.44 -21.34
C GLN A 150 20.06 -0.83 -22.16
N GLY A 151 18.99 -0.98 -22.92
CA GLY A 151 18.75 -2.11 -23.80
C GLY A 151 19.41 -1.92 -25.16
N ARG A 152 19.26 -2.95 -26.03
CA ARG A 152 19.74 -2.94 -27.41
C ARG A 152 19.13 -1.80 -28.24
N SER A 153 17.87 -1.45 -27.95
CA SER A 153 17.19 -0.33 -28.63
C SER A 153 17.75 1.05 -28.27
N GLY A 154 18.61 1.14 -27.26
CA GLY A 154 19.07 2.39 -26.68
C GLY A 154 18.14 2.96 -25.61
N LEU A 155 16.96 2.37 -25.41
CA LEU A 155 16.05 2.76 -24.33
C LEU A 155 16.54 2.22 -22.98
N SER A 156 16.29 2.98 -21.92
CA SER A 156 16.56 2.54 -20.55
C SER A 156 15.34 1.87 -19.94
N PHE A 157 15.53 0.65 -19.41
CA PHE A 157 14.49 -0.10 -18.69
C PHE A 157 14.83 -0.19 -17.22
N LYS A 158 13.84 0.15 -16.38
CA LYS A 158 13.92 0.04 -14.94
C LYS A 158 13.32 -1.29 -14.48
N PHE A 159 14.14 -2.09 -13.79
CA PHE A 159 13.68 -3.25 -13.04
C PHE A 159 13.35 -2.82 -11.61
N ASP A 160 12.56 -3.63 -10.92
CA ASP A 160 12.15 -3.30 -9.57
C ASP A 160 13.24 -3.67 -8.57
N TYR A 161 13.91 -4.84 -8.81
CA TYR A 161 15.04 -5.29 -8.00
C TYR A 161 16.12 -5.95 -8.85
N ALA A 162 17.36 -5.96 -8.35
CA ALA A 162 18.44 -6.81 -8.85
C ALA A 162 19.07 -7.57 -7.70
N ILE A 163 19.24 -8.88 -7.86
CA ILE A 163 20.04 -9.71 -6.99
C ILE A 163 21.43 -9.88 -7.63
N GLY A 164 22.48 -9.57 -6.89
CA GLY A 164 23.85 -9.59 -7.40
C GLY A 164 24.27 -11.00 -7.88
N LYS A 165 25.20 -11.03 -8.85
CA LYS A 165 25.84 -12.28 -9.26
C LYS A 165 26.71 -12.84 -8.14
N ASN A 166 26.80 -14.17 -8.09
CA ASN A 166 27.73 -14.88 -7.22
C ASN A 166 28.46 -15.99 -8.01
N LYS A 167 29.20 -16.87 -7.32
CA LYS A 167 29.97 -17.95 -7.98
C LYS A 167 29.11 -19.01 -8.67
N ARG A 168 27.82 -19.09 -8.35
CA ARG A 168 26.90 -20.15 -8.80
C ARG A 168 25.83 -19.64 -9.75
N ARG A 169 25.50 -18.35 -9.67
CA ARG A 169 24.37 -17.73 -10.39
C ARG A 169 24.76 -16.38 -11.00
N PRO A 170 24.26 -16.07 -12.21
CA PRO A 170 24.37 -14.74 -12.79
C PRO A 170 23.55 -13.72 -12.00
N MET A 171 23.62 -12.44 -12.38
CA MET A 171 22.74 -11.40 -11.86
C MET A 171 21.30 -11.75 -12.20
N ARG A 172 20.38 -11.60 -11.24
CA ARG A 172 18.95 -11.80 -11.45
C ARG A 172 18.24 -10.46 -11.43
N LEU A 173 17.55 -10.14 -12.53
CA LEU A 173 16.77 -8.92 -12.68
C LEU A 173 15.31 -9.23 -12.44
N ILE A 174 14.71 -8.57 -11.47
CA ILE A 174 13.34 -8.83 -11.01
C ILE A 174 12.41 -7.74 -11.51
N LYS A 175 11.33 -8.15 -12.18
CA LYS A 175 10.19 -7.30 -12.53
C LYS A 175 8.95 -7.76 -11.78
N THR A 176 8.20 -6.84 -11.20
CA THR A 176 6.92 -7.12 -10.56
C THR A 176 5.77 -6.69 -11.48
N VAL A 177 4.76 -7.53 -11.62
CA VAL A 177 3.56 -7.26 -12.44
C VAL A 177 2.33 -7.43 -11.55
N ASN A 178 1.85 -6.32 -11.02
CA ASN A 178 0.70 -6.31 -10.12
C ASN A 178 -0.62 -6.69 -10.83
N ASN A 179 -0.77 -6.36 -12.10
CA ASN A 179 -1.89 -6.81 -12.93
C ASN A 179 -1.34 -7.66 -14.07
N PRO A 180 -1.32 -9.01 -13.92
CA PRO A 180 -0.73 -9.94 -14.88
C PRO A 180 -1.63 -10.23 -16.12
N GLY A 181 -2.42 -9.24 -16.52
CA GLY A 181 -3.14 -9.26 -17.79
C GLY A 181 -2.21 -9.00 -18.99
N LYS A 182 -2.76 -9.15 -20.20
CA LYS A 182 -2.03 -9.08 -21.48
C LYS A 182 -1.07 -7.90 -21.57
N GLN A 183 -1.54 -6.67 -21.23
CA GLN A 183 -0.70 -5.47 -21.33
C GLN A 183 0.45 -5.46 -20.31
N GLY A 184 0.21 -5.92 -19.07
CA GLY A 184 1.25 -6.01 -18.05
C GLY A 184 2.36 -6.97 -18.43
N ILE A 185 1.98 -8.13 -18.98
CA ILE A 185 2.92 -9.14 -19.47
C ILE A 185 3.70 -8.61 -20.68
N GLN A 186 3.05 -8.03 -21.67
CA GLN A 186 3.72 -7.47 -22.86
C GLN A 186 4.78 -6.43 -22.50
N ASN A 187 4.48 -5.55 -21.56
CA ASN A 187 5.43 -4.54 -21.09
C ASN A 187 6.67 -5.16 -20.40
N ALA A 188 6.46 -6.21 -19.59
CA ALA A 188 7.56 -6.92 -18.95
C ALA A 188 8.43 -7.68 -19.97
N LEU A 189 7.81 -8.35 -20.93
CA LEU A 189 8.49 -9.10 -21.98
C LEU A 189 9.31 -8.18 -22.89
N PHE A 190 8.75 -7.05 -23.32
CA PHE A 190 9.47 -6.08 -24.16
C PHE A 190 10.73 -5.57 -23.49
N GLY A 191 10.62 -5.10 -22.23
CA GLY A 191 11.78 -4.62 -21.47
C GLY A 191 12.84 -5.71 -21.25
N TRP A 192 12.41 -6.94 -20.96
CA TRP A 192 13.31 -8.06 -20.77
C TRP A 192 14.05 -8.44 -22.05
N GLU A 193 13.35 -8.59 -23.16
CA GLU A 193 13.95 -9.00 -24.45
C GLU A 193 15.00 -7.99 -24.93
N ASP A 194 14.74 -6.71 -24.74
CA ASP A 194 15.67 -5.68 -25.14
C ASP A 194 16.94 -5.69 -24.26
N ILE A 195 16.81 -5.94 -22.97
CA ILE A 195 17.94 -6.06 -22.03
C ILE A 195 18.71 -7.37 -22.25
N LYS A 196 18.01 -8.51 -22.37
CA LYS A 196 18.61 -9.83 -22.61
C LYS A 196 19.49 -9.84 -23.86
N SER A 197 19.03 -9.15 -24.91
CA SER A 197 19.79 -9.02 -26.16
C SER A 197 21.06 -8.16 -26.01
N ALA A 198 21.12 -7.28 -25.04
CA ALA A 198 22.28 -6.42 -24.74
C ALA A 198 23.20 -7.02 -23.67
N ARG A 199 22.68 -7.92 -22.82
CA ARG A 199 23.39 -8.49 -21.67
C ARG A 199 23.10 -9.99 -21.51
N ASN A 200 24.09 -10.81 -21.84
CA ASN A 200 23.98 -12.28 -21.70
C ASN A 200 24.37 -12.77 -20.28
N ASP A 201 24.70 -11.87 -19.36
CA ASP A 201 25.23 -12.18 -18.03
C ASP A 201 24.18 -12.05 -16.92
N CYS A 202 22.89 -12.06 -17.27
CA CYS A 202 21.79 -11.95 -16.32
C CYS A 202 20.64 -12.92 -16.63
N GLU A 203 19.89 -13.26 -15.58
CA GLU A 203 18.65 -14.03 -15.63
C GLU A 203 17.47 -13.09 -15.30
N GLY A 204 16.34 -13.27 -15.98
CA GLY A 204 15.12 -12.51 -15.74
C GLY A 204 14.14 -13.29 -14.86
N VAL A 205 13.60 -12.62 -13.87
CA VAL A 205 12.57 -13.13 -12.96
C VAL A 205 11.39 -12.18 -12.99
N VAL A 206 10.17 -12.70 -13.05
CA VAL A 206 8.97 -11.89 -13.00
C VAL A 206 8.02 -12.40 -11.91
N PHE A 207 7.70 -11.53 -10.96
CA PHE A 207 6.66 -11.81 -9.97
C PHE A 207 5.30 -11.38 -10.53
N LEU A 208 4.36 -12.31 -10.57
CA LEU A 208 3.00 -12.12 -11.07
C LEU A 208 2.01 -12.18 -9.93
N ASN A 209 1.33 -11.07 -9.64
CA ASN A 209 0.38 -11.00 -8.53
C ASN A 209 -0.92 -11.75 -8.86
N SER A 210 -1.11 -12.94 -8.30
CA SER A 210 -2.36 -13.71 -8.46
C SER A 210 -3.51 -13.08 -7.66
N THR A 211 -3.24 -12.44 -6.53
CA THR A 211 -4.28 -11.88 -5.66
C THR A 211 -5.03 -10.70 -6.29
N ASN A 212 -4.47 -10.10 -7.33
CA ASN A 212 -5.08 -9.01 -8.10
C ASN A 212 -5.72 -9.47 -9.41
N THR A 213 -6.04 -10.76 -9.53
CA THR A 213 -6.80 -11.32 -10.63
C THR A 213 -8.22 -11.68 -10.18
N LYS A 214 -9.19 -11.71 -11.11
CA LYS A 214 -10.60 -11.97 -10.77
C LYS A 214 -10.84 -13.27 -10.00
N ASP A 215 -10.04 -14.31 -10.31
CA ASP A 215 -10.22 -15.66 -9.76
C ASP A 215 -9.04 -16.10 -8.88
N GLY A 216 -8.14 -15.18 -8.51
CA GLY A 216 -6.91 -15.51 -7.79
C GLY A 216 -5.91 -16.33 -8.62
N VAL A 217 -6.09 -16.41 -9.93
CA VAL A 217 -5.28 -17.26 -10.83
C VAL A 217 -4.66 -16.42 -11.94
N VAL A 218 -3.37 -16.58 -12.14
CA VAL A 218 -2.68 -16.03 -13.32
C VAL A 218 -2.94 -16.94 -14.52
N SER A 219 -3.30 -16.36 -15.68
CA SER A 219 -3.64 -17.17 -16.84
C SER A 219 -2.45 -18.03 -17.31
N PRO A 220 -2.68 -19.30 -17.69
CA PRO A 220 -1.63 -20.18 -18.23
C PRO A 220 -0.88 -19.56 -19.42
N GLU A 221 -1.58 -18.83 -20.28
CA GLU A 221 -0.99 -18.12 -21.43
C GLU A 221 0.04 -17.08 -20.98
N SER A 222 -0.23 -16.33 -19.91
CA SER A 222 0.70 -15.34 -19.35
C SER A 222 1.96 -15.99 -18.81
N ILE A 223 1.81 -17.13 -18.11
CA ILE A 223 2.93 -17.91 -17.56
C ILE A 223 3.79 -18.47 -18.69
N GLU A 224 3.16 -19.06 -19.70
CA GLU A 224 3.85 -19.66 -20.85
C GLU A 224 4.58 -18.59 -21.68
N ALA A 225 3.95 -17.44 -21.90
CA ALA A 225 4.61 -16.31 -22.56
C ALA A 225 5.90 -15.87 -21.83
N CYS A 226 5.87 -15.76 -20.52
CA CYS A 226 7.07 -15.42 -19.74
C CYS A 226 8.18 -16.48 -19.95
N LYS A 227 7.85 -17.77 -19.86
CA LYS A 227 8.80 -18.87 -20.07
C LYS A 227 9.40 -18.88 -21.47
N ASN A 228 8.59 -18.68 -22.50
CA ASN A 228 9.01 -18.66 -23.91
C ASN A 228 10.02 -17.53 -24.20
N TYR A 229 9.95 -16.42 -23.47
CA TYR A 229 10.91 -15.32 -23.56
C TYR A 229 12.10 -15.48 -22.60
N GLY A 230 12.15 -16.56 -21.81
CA GLY A 230 13.23 -16.86 -20.86
C GLY A 230 13.16 -16.04 -19.57
N LEU A 231 11.97 -15.55 -19.21
CA LEU A 231 11.68 -15.08 -17.86
C LEU A 231 11.26 -16.25 -16.97
N THR A 232 11.73 -16.27 -15.74
CA THR A 232 11.22 -17.20 -14.72
C THR A 232 10.01 -16.57 -14.03
N PRO A 233 8.77 -17.03 -14.28
CA PRO A 233 7.59 -16.53 -13.61
C PRO A 233 7.47 -17.14 -12.21
N ILE A 234 7.21 -16.28 -11.22
CA ILE A 234 6.91 -16.63 -9.84
C ILE A 234 5.51 -16.10 -9.53
N ILE A 235 4.61 -16.98 -9.10
CA ILE A 235 3.21 -16.63 -8.84
C ILE A 235 3.07 -16.21 -7.38
N TRP A 236 2.92 -14.92 -7.16
CA TRP A 236 2.72 -14.38 -5.82
C TRP A 236 1.41 -14.85 -5.20
N GLY A 237 1.48 -15.31 -3.96
CA GLY A 237 0.36 -15.91 -3.25
C GLY A 237 0.17 -17.41 -3.50
N VAL A 238 1.01 -18.03 -4.37
CA VAL A 238 0.89 -19.46 -4.73
C VAL A 238 2.20 -20.23 -4.54
N ASP A 239 3.29 -19.80 -5.18
CA ASP A 239 4.51 -20.61 -5.29
C ASP A 239 5.81 -19.87 -4.96
N GLN A 240 5.76 -18.58 -4.56
CA GLN A 240 6.94 -17.75 -4.33
C GLN A 240 7.95 -18.38 -3.37
N ASP A 241 7.50 -19.07 -2.33
CA ASP A 241 8.39 -19.65 -1.30
C ASP A 241 9.23 -20.80 -1.85
N SER A 242 8.75 -21.49 -2.88
CA SER A 242 9.49 -22.56 -3.56
C SER A 242 10.72 -22.05 -4.32
N TYR A 243 10.77 -20.74 -4.62
CA TYR A 243 11.86 -20.09 -5.35
C TYR A 243 12.93 -19.47 -4.46
N VAL A 244 12.77 -19.47 -3.13
CA VAL A 244 13.78 -18.97 -2.19
C VAL A 244 15.16 -19.58 -2.43
N PRO A 245 15.33 -20.92 -2.61
CA PRO A 245 16.66 -21.50 -2.86
C PRO A 245 17.28 -21.02 -4.18
N MET A 246 16.48 -20.71 -5.20
CA MET A 246 16.97 -20.18 -6.46
C MET A 246 17.41 -18.72 -6.33
N LEU A 247 16.70 -17.94 -5.52
CA LEU A 247 16.96 -16.51 -5.35
C LEU A 247 18.04 -16.23 -4.30
N ALA A 248 18.18 -17.07 -3.27
CA ALA A 248 19.20 -16.95 -2.22
C ALA A 248 20.57 -17.55 -2.63
N ALA A 249 20.58 -18.44 -3.64
CA ALA A 249 21.77 -19.20 -4.07
C ALA A 249 22.83 -18.35 -4.76
#